data_28461bcfd059ff771dd7abac5a104891
#
_entry.id   28461bcfd059ff771dd7abac5a104891
#
_cell.length_a   1.000
_cell.length_b   1.000
_cell.length_c   1.000
_cell.angle_alpha   90.00
_cell.angle_beta   90.00
_cell.angle_gamma   90.00
#
_symmetry.space_group_name_H-M   'P 1'
#
loop_
_entity.id
_entity.type
_entity.pdbx_description
1 polymer ?
#
loop_
_entity_poly.entity_id
_entity_poly.type
_entity_poly.pdbx_seq_one_letter_code
_entity_poly.pdbx_strand_id
1 'polypeptide(L)'
;MAATPPGLVLASRSAARAALLHNAGVNFHIAAADIDENAIRRSVRAESGDAAAAAALLADSKAIEVSRHHGDALVIGADQILDCDGVWFDKPVDLQRARDDLLALRGRTHQQLSAVSVVRNGVPLWRYVETANLTMRDFSDDFLDDHLAAVGDAVLASAGAYQLEGPGVQLFSLIEGDYFAILGLPLLPLLDFLRQQGIVES
;
A
#
# COMPACT_ATOMS: atom_id res chain seq x y z
N MET A 1 -9.32 31.82 19.86
CA MET A 1 -8.04 31.18 19.58
C MET A 1 -8.33 29.97 18.71
N ALA A 2 -7.76 29.89 17.51
CA ALA A 2 -7.88 28.67 16.72
C ALA A 2 -7.18 27.52 17.47
N ALA A 3 -7.84 26.37 17.60
CA ALA A 3 -7.22 25.20 18.21
C ALA A 3 -6.02 24.77 17.34
N THR A 4 -4.90 24.42 17.95
CA THR A 4 -3.77 23.82 17.23
C THR A 4 -4.28 22.55 16.56
N PRO A 5 -4.03 22.34 15.26
CA PRO A 5 -4.47 21.12 14.59
C PRO A 5 -3.88 19.89 15.28
N PRO A 6 -4.63 18.80 15.36
CA PRO A 6 -4.12 17.56 15.98
C PRO A 6 -2.88 17.08 15.22
N GLY A 7 -1.95 16.45 15.94
CA GLY A 7 -0.80 15.81 15.31
C GLY A 7 -1.22 14.74 14.30
N LEU A 8 -0.37 14.46 13.30
CA LEU A 8 -0.59 13.41 12.31
C LEU A 8 0.49 12.34 12.43
N VAL A 9 0.09 11.07 12.42
CA VAL A 9 0.99 9.91 12.53
C VAL A 9 0.72 8.95 11.38
N LEU A 10 1.78 8.45 10.73
CA LEU A 10 1.71 7.39 9.74
C LEU A 10 2.09 6.05 10.40
N ALA A 11 1.12 5.14 10.53
CA ALA A 11 1.30 3.80 11.09
C ALA A 11 1.85 2.83 10.04
N SER A 12 3.03 3.14 9.45
CA SER A 12 3.62 2.33 8.39
C SER A 12 5.15 2.47 8.35
N ARG A 13 5.83 1.36 8.02
CA ARG A 13 7.28 1.33 7.72
C ARG A 13 7.57 1.58 6.23
N SER A 14 6.57 1.71 5.39
CA SER A 14 6.75 1.88 3.94
C SER A 14 7.38 3.23 3.62
N ALA A 15 8.58 3.18 3.02
CA ALA A 15 9.26 4.39 2.54
C ALA A 15 8.46 5.07 1.42
N ALA A 16 7.80 4.30 0.55
CA ALA A 16 6.98 4.84 -0.53
C ALA A 16 5.81 5.67 0.01
N ARG A 17 5.06 5.15 1.00
CA ARG A 17 3.96 5.89 1.64
C ARG A 17 4.44 7.16 2.33
N ALA A 18 5.57 7.08 3.04
CA ALA A 18 6.16 8.24 3.68
C ALA A 18 6.59 9.30 2.65
N ALA A 19 7.21 8.88 1.54
CA ALA A 19 7.61 9.76 0.46
C ALA A 19 6.39 10.45 -0.20
N LEU A 20 5.29 9.74 -0.42
CA LEU A 20 4.06 10.31 -0.97
C LEU A 20 3.52 11.46 -0.10
N LEU A 21 3.40 11.25 1.21
CA LEU A 21 2.94 12.30 2.14
C LEU A 21 3.94 13.45 2.24
N HIS A 22 5.23 13.15 2.30
CA HIS A 22 6.28 14.17 2.37
C HIS A 22 6.29 15.05 1.11
N ASN A 23 6.23 14.43 -0.07
CA ASN A 23 6.22 15.14 -1.35
C ASN A 23 4.94 15.97 -1.54
N ALA A 24 3.85 15.57 -0.88
CA ALA A 24 2.62 16.36 -0.81
C ALA A 24 2.67 17.50 0.22
N GLY A 25 3.79 17.71 0.90
CA GLY A 25 3.96 18.78 1.90
C GLY A 25 3.25 18.52 3.23
N VAL A 26 2.84 17.28 3.50
CA VAL A 26 2.16 16.90 4.74
C VAL A 26 3.18 16.67 5.85
N ASN A 27 2.98 17.30 7.00
CA ASN A 27 3.80 17.08 8.18
C ASN A 27 3.22 15.95 9.05
N PHE A 28 4.02 14.92 9.33
CA PHE A 28 3.61 13.75 10.11
C PHE A 28 4.79 13.12 10.84
N HIS A 29 4.49 12.26 11.83
CA HIS A 29 5.45 11.36 12.46
C HIS A 29 5.25 9.94 11.99
N ILE A 30 6.30 9.11 12.01
CA ILE A 30 6.21 7.69 11.69
C ILE A 30 6.18 6.90 12.99
N ALA A 31 5.18 6.01 13.14
CA ALA A 31 5.12 5.02 14.20
C ALA A 31 4.67 3.69 13.60
N ALA A 32 5.54 2.70 13.58
CA ALA A 32 5.22 1.40 13.00
C ALA A 32 4.26 0.62 13.91
N ALA A 33 3.21 0.05 13.34
CA ALA A 33 2.32 -0.87 14.04
C ALA A 33 3.00 -2.22 14.30
N ASP A 34 2.72 -2.82 15.46
CA ASP A 34 3.13 -4.17 15.84
C ASP A 34 1.90 -5.10 15.84
N ILE A 35 1.56 -5.65 14.69
CA ILE A 35 0.42 -6.55 14.48
C ILE A 35 0.84 -7.80 13.70
N ASP A 36 0.15 -8.93 13.93
CA ASP A 36 0.30 -10.15 13.10
C ASP A 36 -0.53 -10.02 11.82
N GLU A 37 0.08 -9.43 10.77
CA GLU A 37 -0.56 -9.24 9.47
C GLU A 37 -0.98 -10.59 8.84
N ASN A 38 -0.18 -11.65 9.05
CA ASN A 38 -0.48 -12.98 8.50
C ASN A 38 -1.71 -13.61 9.17
N ALA A 39 -1.88 -13.43 10.48
CA ALA A 39 -3.08 -13.90 11.17
C ALA A 39 -4.33 -13.20 10.63
N ILE A 40 -4.28 -11.90 10.41
CA ILE A 40 -5.39 -11.12 9.83
C ILE A 40 -5.72 -11.62 8.42
N ARG A 41 -4.74 -11.81 7.54
CA ARG A 41 -4.95 -12.33 6.18
C ARG A 41 -5.58 -13.72 6.18
N ARG A 42 -5.12 -14.61 7.08
CA ARG A 42 -5.71 -15.96 7.24
C ARG A 42 -7.16 -15.90 7.71
N SER A 43 -7.49 -15.03 8.67
CA SER A 43 -8.86 -14.84 9.17
C SER A 43 -9.79 -14.39 8.05
N VAL A 44 -9.43 -13.37 7.28
CA VAL A 44 -10.25 -12.88 6.17
C VAL A 44 -10.49 -13.98 5.12
N ARG A 45 -9.46 -14.75 4.77
CA ARG A 45 -9.61 -15.88 3.83
C ARG A 45 -10.53 -16.99 4.36
N ALA A 46 -10.43 -17.29 5.66
CA ALA A 46 -11.30 -18.31 6.29
C ALA A 46 -12.78 -17.91 6.28
N GLU A 47 -13.06 -16.60 6.31
CA GLU A 47 -14.42 -16.04 6.22
C GLU A 47 -14.87 -15.75 4.77
N SER A 48 -14.12 -16.26 3.78
CA SER A 48 -14.36 -16.02 2.34
C SER A 48 -14.31 -14.55 1.94
N GLY A 49 -13.57 -13.75 2.71
CA GLY A 49 -13.32 -12.34 2.40
C GLY A 49 -12.33 -12.19 1.25
N ASP A 50 -12.46 -11.10 0.50
CA ASP A 50 -11.62 -10.76 -0.64
C ASP A 50 -10.38 -9.95 -0.23
N ALA A 51 -9.53 -9.62 -1.22
CA ALA A 51 -8.33 -8.83 -1.02
C ALA A 51 -8.62 -7.40 -0.54
N ALA A 52 -9.75 -6.80 -0.95
CA ALA A 52 -10.15 -5.46 -0.51
C ALA A 52 -10.50 -5.46 0.98
N ALA A 53 -11.27 -6.46 1.45
CA ALA A 53 -11.60 -6.64 2.86
C ALA A 53 -10.34 -6.85 3.70
N ALA A 54 -9.38 -7.64 3.21
CA ALA A 54 -8.13 -7.88 3.92
C ALA A 54 -7.25 -6.62 4.00
N ALA A 55 -7.10 -5.87 2.91
CA ALA A 55 -6.36 -4.61 2.89
C ALA A 55 -7.00 -3.57 3.85
N ALA A 56 -8.33 -3.46 3.85
CA ALA A 56 -9.06 -2.55 4.74
C ALA A 56 -8.88 -2.94 6.21
N LEU A 57 -9.00 -4.22 6.55
CA LEU A 57 -8.82 -4.68 7.94
C LEU A 57 -7.40 -4.50 8.43
N LEU A 58 -6.40 -4.72 7.57
CA LEU A 58 -4.99 -4.47 7.89
C LEU A 58 -4.72 -2.97 8.12
N ALA A 59 -5.26 -2.10 7.25
CA ALA A 59 -5.13 -0.65 7.41
C ALA A 59 -5.76 -0.18 8.73
N ASP A 60 -6.98 -0.64 9.04
CA ASP A 60 -7.66 -0.36 10.32
C ASP A 60 -6.83 -0.83 11.51
N SER A 61 -6.39 -2.09 11.49
CA SER A 61 -5.67 -2.70 12.61
C SER A 61 -4.37 -1.96 12.91
N LYS A 62 -3.62 -1.54 11.88
CA LYS A 62 -2.40 -0.72 12.02
C LYS A 62 -2.71 0.64 12.65
N ALA A 63 -3.73 1.33 12.16
CA ALA A 63 -4.10 2.64 12.68
C ALA A 63 -4.62 2.56 14.12
N ILE A 64 -5.47 1.59 14.43
CA ILE A 64 -6.05 1.40 15.76
C ILE A 64 -4.96 1.08 16.79
N GLU A 65 -4.04 0.17 16.45
CA GLU A 65 -2.95 -0.20 17.36
C GLU A 65 -2.10 1.02 17.72
N VAL A 66 -1.60 1.76 16.71
CA VAL A 66 -0.75 2.94 16.94
C VAL A 66 -1.51 4.06 17.64
N SER A 67 -2.80 4.26 17.35
CA SER A 67 -3.59 5.35 17.93
C SER A 67 -3.72 5.27 19.45
N ARG A 68 -3.60 4.06 20.04
CA ARG A 68 -3.65 3.85 21.50
C ARG A 68 -2.51 4.55 22.23
N HIS A 69 -1.42 4.87 21.53
CA HIS A 69 -0.20 5.45 22.08
C HIS A 69 0.03 6.91 21.67
N HIS A 70 -0.89 7.49 20.85
CA HIS A 70 -0.69 8.83 20.26
C HIS A 70 -1.79 9.85 20.61
N GLY A 71 -2.55 9.61 21.69
CA GLY A 71 -3.55 10.55 22.20
C GLY A 71 -4.52 11.03 21.12
N ASP A 72 -4.75 12.34 21.04
CA ASP A 72 -5.69 12.94 20.09
C ASP A 72 -5.16 13.06 18.64
N ALA A 73 -3.98 12.52 18.33
CA ALA A 73 -3.44 12.56 16.97
C ALA A 73 -4.33 11.76 16.00
N LEU A 74 -4.37 12.23 14.76
CA LEU A 74 -4.89 11.44 13.64
C LEU A 74 -3.84 10.41 13.23
N VAL A 75 -4.22 9.14 13.14
CA VAL A 75 -3.33 8.05 12.78
C VAL A 75 -3.76 7.46 11.45
N ILE A 76 -2.88 7.53 10.46
CA ILE A 76 -3.06 6.94 9.13
C ILE A 76 -2.52 5.51 9.16
N GLY A 77 -3.38 4.52 8.99
CA GLY A 77 -3.00 3.15 8.65
C GLY A 77 -3.22 2.89 7.18
N ALA A 78 -2.34 2.14 6.55
CA ALA A 78 -2.50 1.76 5.15
C ALA A 78 -1.94 0.37 4.90
N ASP A 79 -2.62 -0.36 4.01
CA ASP A 79 -2.15 -1.66 3.51
C ASP A 79 -2.43 -1.79 2.01
N GLN A 80 -1.73 -2.74 1.38
CA GLN A 80 -1.88 -3.02 -0.04
C GLN A 80 -1.77 -4.52 -0.27
N ILE A 81 -2.67 -5.06 -1.09
CA ILE A 81 -2.65 -6.46 -1.53
C ILE A 81 -2.64 -6.50 -3.05
N LEU A 82 -1.73 -7.29 -3.61
CA LEU A 82 -1.75 -7.67 -5.02
C LEU A 82 -2.53 -8.97 -5.15
N ASP A 83 -3.58 -8.94 -5.96
CA ASP A 83 -4.41 -10.12 -6.28
C ASP A 83 -4.35 -10.42 -7.78
N CYS A 84 -4.04 -11.66 -8.12
CA CYS A 84 -4.14 -12.16 -9.48
C CYS A 84 -4.98 -13.44 -9.48
N ASP A 85 -6.24 -13.32 -9.92
CA ASP A 85 -7.21 -14.42 -9.95
C ASP A 85 -7.38 -15.15 -8.60
N GLY A 86 -7.45 -14.39 -7.51
CA GLY A 86 -7.62 -14.92 -6.14
C GLY A 86 -6.32 -15.36 -5.47
N VAL A 87 -5.19 -15.26 -6.15
CA VAL A 87 -3.86 -15.50 -5.57
C VAL A 87 -3.27 -14.17 -5.10
N TRP A 88 -3.03 -14.06 -3.80
CA TRP A 88 -2.40 -12.87 -3.22
C TRP A 88 -0.88 -13.02 -3.22
N PHE A 89 -0.19 -12.01 -3.73
CA PHE A 89 1.25 -11.95 -3.77
C PHE A 89 1.79 -11.11 -2.62
N ASP A 90 2.80 -11.63 -1.95
CA ASP A 90 3.54 -10.94 -0.92
C ASP A 90 4.82 -10.30 -1.50
N LYS A 91 5.57 -9.61 -0.66
CA LYS A 91 6.93 -9.20 -1.00
C LYS A 91 7.80 -10.44 -1.10
N PRO A 92 8.56 -10.62 -2.19
CA PRO A 92 9.42 -11.77 -2.35
C PRO A 92 10.54 -11.78 -1.30
N VAL A 93 10.90 -12.97 -0.84
CA VAL A 93 11.94 -13.15 0.19
C VAL A 93 13.35 -13.14 -0.39
N ASP A 94 13.46 -13.38 -1.71
CA ASP A 94 14.72 -13.42 -2.46
C ASP A 94 14.46 -13.18 -3.96
N LEU A 95 15.55 -13.08 -4.74
CA LEU A 95 15.47 -12.84 -6.19
C LEU A 95 14.87 -14.02 -6.96
N GLN A 96 15.01 -15.25 -6.48
CA GLN A 96 14.38 -16.41 -7.11
C GLN A 96 12.86 -16.32 -6.95
N ARG A 97 12.38 -15.99 -5.77
CA ARG A 97 10.94 -15.78 -5.53
C ARG A 97 10.41 -14.59 -6.35
N ALA A 98 11.20 -13.51 -6.46
CA ALA A 98 10.84 -12.37 -7.30
C ALA A 98 10.66 -12.78 -8.77
N ARG A 99 11.59 -13.61 -9.29
CA ARG A 99 11.49 -14.16 -10.65
C ARG A 99 10.23 -15.01 -10.83
N ASP A 100 9.95 -15.90 -9.90
CA ASP A 100 8.77 -16.78 -9.96
C ASP A 100 7.46 -15.96 -9.91
N ASP A 101 7.39 -14.92 -9.08
CA ASP A 101 6.25 -14.01 -9.00
C ASP A 101 6.03 -13.26 -10.32
N LEU A 102 7.09 -12.71 -10.93
CA LEU A 102 7.02 -12.03 -12.23
C LEU A 102 6.60 -12.97 -13.36
N LEU A 103 7.07 -14.21 -13.37
CA LEU A 103 6.62 -15.23 -14.32
C LEU A 103 5.15 -15.59 -14.14
N ALA A 104 4.66 -15.66 -12.90
CA ALA A 104 3.27 -15.92 -12.62
C ALA A 104 2.33 -14.78 -13.05
N LEU A 105 2.83 -13.53 -13.09
CA LEU A 105 2.10 -12.33 -13.49
C LEU A 105 2.26 -12.00 -14.98
N ARG A 106 3.25 -12.57 -15.68
CA ARG A 106 3.55 -12.30 -17.09
C ARG A 106 2.33 -12.55 -18.00
N GLY A 107 2.02 -11.57 -18.85
CA GLY A 107 0.89 -11.64 -19.78
C GLY A 107 -0.49 -11.59 -19.12
N ARG A 108 -0.58 -11.33 -17.81
CA ARG A 108 -1.84 -11.32 -17.06
C ARG A 108 -2.19 -9.95 -16.53
N THR A 109 -3.48 -9.74 -16.31
CA THR A 109 -3.99 -8.59 -15.54
C THR A 109 -4.11 -9.01 -14.07
N HIS A 110 -3.62 -8.17 -13.19
CA HIS A 110 -3.76 -8.31 -11.75
C HIS A 110 -4.25 -7.01 -11.12
N GLN A 111 -4.70 -7.08 -9.89
CA GLN A 111 -5.23 -5.94 -9.13
C GLN A 111 -4.27 -5.55 -8.02
N GLN A 112 -4.07 -4.24 -7.86
CA GLN A 112 -3.50 -3.64 -6.65
C GLN A 112 -4.64 -3.01 -5.85
N LEU A 113 -4.91 -3.55 -4.68
CA LEU A 113 -5.96 -3.07 -3.78
C LEU A 113 -5.29 -2.34 -2.62
N SER A 114 -5.41 -1.01 -2.61
CA SER A 114 -4.78 -0.14 -1.62
C SER A 114 -5.82 0.45 -0.69
N ALA A 115 -5.70 0.13 0.60
CA ALA A 115 -6.59 0.61 1.64
C ALA A 115 -5.90 1.64 2.53
N VAL A 116 -6.65 2.64 2.97
CA VAL A 116 -6.25 3.61 3.97
C VAL A 116 -7.35 3.80 5.00
N SER A 117 -6.97 3.90 6.25
CA SER A 117 -7.86 4.21 7.38
C SER A 117 -7.26 5.35 8.20
N VAL A 118 -8.10 6.28 8.65
CA VAL A 118 -7.69 7.32 9.61
C VAL A 118 -8.45 7.12 10.92
N VAL A 119 -7.69 6.98 12.00
CA VAL A 119 -8.18 6.64 13.33
C VAL A 119 -7.78 7.73 14.32
N ARG A 120 -8.64 8.01 15.31
CA ARG A 120 -8.34 8.83 16.47
C ARG A 120 -8.84 8.13 17.72
N ASN A 121 -8.03 8.04 18.77
CA ASN A 121 -8.41 7.40 20.04
C ASN A 121 -9.01 5.99 19.87
N GLY A 122 -8.47 5.17 18.96
CA GLY A 122 -8.95 3.82 18.67
C GLY A 122 -10.24 3.77 17.83
N VAL A 123 -10.81 4.91 17.43
CA VAL A 123 -12.04 4.99 16.67
C VAL A 123 -11.73 5.37 15.22
N PRO A 124 -12.06 4.52 14.22
CA PRO A 124 -11.95 4.86 12.82
C PRO A 124 -12.89 6.02 12.46
N LEU A 125 -12.32 7.07 11.87
CA LEU A 125 -13.04 8.26 11.41
C LEU A 125 -13.34 8.21 9.92
N TRP A 126 -12.44 7.58 9.15
CA TRP A 126 -12.55 7.52 7.68
C TRP A 126 -11.79 6.30 7.14
N ARG A 127 -12.32 5.73 6.07
CA ARG A 127 -11.75 4.59 5.34
C ARG A 127 -11.92 4.80 3.86
N TYR A 128 -10.96 4.33 3.09
CA TYR A 128 -11.05 4.31 1.64
C TYR A 128 -10.27 3.13 1.07
N VAL A 129 -10.80 2.52 0.02
CA VAL A 129 -10.11 1.45 -0.73
C VAL A 129 -10.12 1.83 -2.20
N GLU A 130 -8.97 1.76 -2.83
CA GLU A 130 -8.78 1.96 -4.26
C GLU A 130 -8.29 0.69 -4.91
N THR A 131 -8.79 0.41 -6.12
CA THR A 131 -8.36 -0.73 -6.91
C THR A 131 -7.80 -0.24 -8.24
N ALA A 132 -6.57 -0.65 -8.55
CA ALA A 132 -5.97 -0.44 -9.85
C ALA A 132 -5.77 -1.78 -10.57
N ASN A 133 -6.00 -1.80 -11.89
CA ASN A 133 -5.74 -2.96 -12.73
C ASN A 133 -4.46 -2.74 -13.54
N LEU A 134 -3.54 -3.67 -13.46
CA LEU A 134 -2.26 -3.61 -14.13
C LEU A 134 -2.10 -4.86 -15.02
N THR A 135 -1.85 -4.66 -16.31
CA THR A 135 -1.63 -5.76 -17.24
C THR A 135 -0.16 -5.83 -17.60
N MET A 136 0.49 -6.94 -17.24
CA MET A 136 1.88 -7.18 -17.64
C MET A 136 1.98 -7.60 -19.10
N ARG A 137 3.07 -7.20 -19.76
CA ARG A 137 3.43 -7.69 -21.09
C ARG A 137 3.77 -9.19 -21.03
N ASP A 138 3.66 -9.85 -22.15
CA ASP A 138 4.27 -11.18 -22.38
C ASP A 138 5.74 -10.98 -22.78
N PHE A 139 6.60 -10.69 -21.79
CA PHE A 139 8.03 -10.48 -21.96
C PHE A 139 8.79 -11.80 -22.02
N SER A 140 9.98 -11.81 -22.66
CA SER A 140 10.86 -12.99 -22.74
C SER A 140 11.58 -13.27 -21.41
N ASP A 141 12.10 -14.48 -21.27
CA ASP A 141 12.94 -14.85 -20.12
C ASP A 141 14.24 -14.01 -20.08
N ASP A 142 14.86 -13.77 -21.25
CA ASP A 142 16.08 -12.94 -21.36
C ASP A 142 15.80 -11.51 -20.85
N PHE A 143 14.65 -10.91 -21.25
CA PHE A 143 14.25 -9.59 -20.74
C PHE A 143 14.06 -9.60 -19.22
N LEU A 144 13.45 -10.65 -18.66
CA LEU A 144 13.25 -10.79 -17.22
C LEU A 144 14.57 -10.90 -16.47
N ASP A 145 15.50 -11.70 -16.99
CA ASP A 145 16.81 -11.91 -16.35
C ASP A 145 17.65 -10.62 -16.40
N ASP A 146 17.65 -9.89 -17.52
CA ASP A 146 18.26 -8.57 -17.64
C ASP A 146 17.64 -7.54 -16.70
N HIS A 147 16.30 -7.54 -16.59
CA HIS A 147 15.58 -6.64 -15.71
C HIS A 147 15.95 -6.89 -14.23
N LEU A 148 15.92 -8.14 -13.78
CA LEU A 148 16.30 -8.51 -12.41
C LEU A 148 17.76 -8.19 -12.10
N ALA A 149 18.65 -8.42 -13.07
CA ALA A 149 20.07 -8.06 -12.93
C ALA A 149 20.27 -6.54 -12.78
N ALA A 150 19.48 -5.73 -13.51
CA ALA A 150 19.57 -4.27 -13.46
C ALA A 150 18.97 -3.66 -12.19
N VAL A 151 17.86 -4.22 -11.69
CA VAL A 151 17.14 -3.68 -10.52
C VAL A 151 17.66 -4.24 -9.19
N GLY A 152 18.17 -5.47 -9.19
CA GLY A 152 18.71 -6.14 -8.00
C GLY A 152 17.69 -6.27 -6.87
N ASP A 153 18.16 -6.15 -5.62
CA ASP A 153 17.33 -6.35 -4.42
C ASP A 153 16.19 -5.35 -4.23
N ALA A 154 16.13 -4.27 -5.03
CA ALA A 154 15.03 -3.31 -4.94
C ALA A 154 13.67 -3.95 -5.24
N VAL A 155 13.61 -5.03 -6.04
CA VAL A 155 12.37 -5.78 -6.32
C VAL A 155 11.77 -6.42 -5.07
N LEU A 156 12.58 -6.68 -4.03
CA LEU A 156 12.12 -7.30 -2.78
C LEU A 156 11.30 -6.34 -1.90
N ALA A 157 11.28 -5.06 -2.23
CA ALA A 157 10.59 -4.03 -1.44
C ALA A 157 9.07 -3.97 -1.69
N SER A 158 8.56 -4.58 -2.78
CA SER A 158 7.14 -4.50 -3.18
C SER A 158 6.54 -5.85 -3.52
N ALA A 159 5.23 -6.00 -3.26
CA ALA A 159 4.47 -7.16 -3.69
C ALA A 159 4.46 -7.26 -5.22
N GLY A 160 4.64 -8.49 -5.74
CA GLY A 160 4.74 -8.74 -7.18
C GLY A 160 6.08 -8.39 -7.80
N ALA A 161 7.10 -8.03 -6.98
CA ALA A 161 8.49 -7.82 -7.41
C ALA A 161 8.69 -6.69 -8.45
N TYR A 162 7.89 -5.63 -8.40
CA TYR A 162 8.07 -4.47 -9.28
C TYR A 162 7.87 -3.14 -8.55
N GLN A 163 8.49 -2.08 -9.07
CA GLN A 163 8.29 -0.70 -8.65
C GLN A 163 7.94 0.12 -9.88
N LEU A 164 6.72 0.69 -9.89
CA LEU A 164 6.19 1.41 -11.06
C LEU A 164 6.92 2.74 -11.31
N GLU A 165 7.44 3.34 -10.25
CA GLU A 165 8.23 4.58 -10.28
C GLU A 165 9.65 4.40 -10.85
N GLY A 166 10.05 3.16 -11.12
CA GLY A 166 11.36 2.80 -11.64
C GLY A 166 11.29 1.99 -12.93
N PRO A 167 12.35 1.23 -13.26
CA PRO A 167 12.40 0.37 -14.46
C PRO A 167 11.27 -0.66 -14.54
N GLY A 168 10.64 -0.99 -13.41
CA GLY A 168 9.49 -1.91 -13.36
C GLY A 168 8.30 -1.48 -14.21
N VAL A 169 8.18 -0.19 -14.56
CA VAL A 169 7.13 0.27 -15.49
C VAL A 169 7.22 -0.42 -16.87
N GLN A 170 8.41 -0.87 -17.28
CA GLN A 170 8.60 -1.56 -18.55
C GLN A 170 7.97 -2.97 -18.59
N LEU A 171 7.59 -3.52 -17.45
CA LEU A 171 6.89 -4.81 -17.37
C LEU A 171 5.42 -4.73 -17.86
N PHE A 172 4.84 -3.52 -17.97
CA PHE A 172 3.41 -3.32 -18.19
C PHE A 172 3.08 -2.91 -19.63
N SER A 173 1.92 -3.36 -20.09
CA SER A 173 1.28 -2.92 -21.34
C SER A 173 0.10 -1.98 -21.11
N LEU A 174 -0.55 -2.09 -19.94
CA LEU A 174 -1.70 -1.26 -19.55
C LEU A 174 -1.73 -1.07 -18.04
N ILE A 175 -2.07 0.14 -17.61
CA ILE A 175 -2.28 0.50 -16.21
C ILE A 175 -3.56 1.33 -16.15
N GLU A 176 -4.53 0.87 -15.35
CA GLU A 176 -5.81 1.54 -15.14
C GLU A 176 -6.04 1.72 -13.64
N GLY A 177 -6.14 2.97 -13.20
CA GLY A 177 -6.35 3.32 -11.79
C GLY A 177 -5.50 4.49 -11.32
N ASP A 178 -5.59 4.80 -10.03
CA ASP A 178 -4.86 5.91 -9.43
C ASP A 178 -3.39 5.56 -9.20
N TYR A 179 -2.49 6.40 -9.70
CA TYR A 179 -1.05 6.21 -9.60
C TYR A 179 -0.56 6.14 -8.14
N PHE A 180 -1.07 7.01 -7.27
CA PHE A 180 -0.65 7.05 -5.87
C PHE A 180 -1.13 5.81 -5.11
N ALA A 181 -2.33 5.32 -5.44
CA ALA A 181 -2.82 4.07 -4.88
C ALA A 181 -1.94 2.88 -5.27
N ILE A 182 -1.45 2.81 -6.51
CA ILE A 182 -0.51 1.77 -6.95
C ILE A 182 0.80 1.84 -6.13
N LEU A 183 1.27 3.03 -5.77
CA LEU A 183 2.42 3.22 -4.88
C LEU A 183 2.11 2.91 -3.40
N GLY A 184 0.87 2.53 -3.09
CA GLY A 184 0.45 2.01 -1.79
C GLY A 184 -0.31 2.97 -0.89
N LEU A 185 -0.72 4.15 -1.39
CA LEU A 185 -1.54 5.11 -0.64
C LEU A 185 -2.49 5.87 -1.57
N PRO A 186 -3.82 5.72 -1.45
CA PRO A 186 -4.79 6.56 -2.14
C PRO A 186 -4.68 8.03 -1.66
N LEU A 187 -3.73 8.78 -2.25
CA LEU A 187 -3.29 10.07 -1.71
C LEU A 187 -4.35 11.17 -1.86
N LEU A 188 -4.99 11.28 -3.02
CA LEU A 188 -5.93 12.37 -3.26
C LEU A 188 -7.17 12.31 -2.33
N PRO A 189 -7.87 11.16 -2.16
CA PRO A 189 -8.94 11.03 -1.19
C PRO A 189 -8.48 11.27 0.26
N LEU A 190 -7.26 10.82 0.61
CA LEU A 190 -6.70 11.07 1.93
C LEU A 190 -6.44 12.56 2.18
N LEU A 191 -5.86 13.28 1.23
CA LEU A 191 -5.62 14.73 1.34
C LEU A 191 -6.95 15.49 1.48
N ASP A 192 -8.00 15.08 0.78
CA ASP A 192 -9.31 15.69 0.91
C ASP A 192 -9.88 15.51 2.33
N PHE A 193 -9.79 14.30 2.87
CA PHE A 193 -10.14 14.07 4.28
C PHE A 193 -9.30 14.91 5.25
N LEU A 194 -7.98 15.00 5.03
CA LEU A 194 -7.08 15.76 5.91
C LEU A 194 -7.38 17.29 5.87
N ARG A 195 -7.83 17.84 4.72
CA ARG A 195 -8.33 19.22 4.60
C ARG A 195 -9.57 19.42 5.48
N GLN A 196 -10.52 18.50 5.43
CA GLN A 196 -11.73 18.55 6.26
C GLN A 196 -11.41 18.51 7.76
N GLN A 197 -10.29 17.90 8.14
CA GLN A 197 -9.80 17.87 9.53
C GLN A 197 -8.90 19.08 9.88
N GLY A 198 -8.62 19.99 8.96
CA GLY A 198 -7.77 21.17 9.18
C GLY A 198 -6.27 20.82 9.34
N ILE A 199 -5.83 19.65 8.86
CA ILE A 199 -4.41 19.22 8.89
C ILE A 199 -3.64 19.80 7.71
N VAL A 200 -4.28 19.92 6.56
CA VAL A 200 -3.73 20.47 5.32
C VAL A 200 -4.58 21.68 4.93
N GLU A 201 -3.96 22.71 4.39
CA GLU A 201 -4.67 23.89 3.92
C GLU A 201 -5.60 23.57 2.74
N SER A 202 -6.72 24.34 2.68
CA SER A 202 -7.78 24.19 1.66
C SER A 202 -7.43 24.95 0.39
#